data_099751e46320251bd756598683f8825f
#
_entry.id   099751e46320251bd756598683f8825f
#
_cell.length_a   1.000
_cell.length_b   1.000
_cell.length_c   1.000
_cell.angle_alpha   90.00
_cell.angle_beta   90.00
_cell.angle_gamma   90.00
#
_symmetry.space_group_name_H-M   'P 1'
#
loop_
_entity.id
_entity.type
_entity.pdbx_description
1 polymer ?
#
loop_
_entity_poly.entity_id
_entity_poly.type
_entity_poly.pdbx_seq_one_letter_code
_entity_poly.pdbx_strand_id
1 'polypeptide(L)'
;HAEKELENIPAGMADEKLDIELYKIKQKLELEIREGGKKIIQDMSRVAMTDPKYQEKFQHYVETVQDLRQSELAKYVVHRRTMLDLLQTALQKKDGRYVLEEEVHRILYPTRTTSDEIEFGHQNLWIVDERLSYHYHLASDLELRKNININSESDDRPDILIFDRPSAFIEGDYPHQAVVIIELKRPERDDYD
;
A
#
# COMPACT_ATOMS: atom_id res chain seq x y z
N HIS A 1 -21.02 16.17 -3.41
CA HIS A 1 -21.55 15.32 -4.50
C HIS A 1 -21.68 13.87 -4.03
N ALA A 2 -20.68 13.34 -3.36
CA ALA A 2 -20.74 11.99 -2.78
C ALA A 2 -21.90 11.81 -1.78
N GLU A 3 -22.19 12.81 -0.94
CA GLU A 3 -23.28 12.77 0.02
C GLU A 3 -24.63 12.51 -0.65
N LYS A 4 -24.93 13.19 -1.77
CA LYS A 4 -26.20 12.99 -2.51
C LYS A 4 -26.35 11.59 -3.11
N GLU A 5 -25.24 10.99 -3.53
CA GLU A 5 -25.26 9.60 -4.04
C GLU A 5 -25.43 8.61 -2.89
N LEU A 6 -24.80 8.88 -1.72
CA LEU A 6 -24.93 8.05 -0.53
C LEU A 6 -26.36 8.12 0.06
N GLU A 7 -27.03 9.26 0.01
CA GLU A 7 -28.43 9.41 0.44
C GLU A 7 -29.42 8.51 -0.34
N ASN A 8 -29.04 8.11 -1.56
CA ASN A 8 -29.87 7.22 -2.38
C ASN A 8 -29.70 5.72 -2.02
N ILE A 9 -28.77 5.38 -1.12
CA ILE A 9 -28.60 4.01 -0.67
C ILE A 9 -29.67 3.67 0.36
N PRO A 10 -30.51 2.62 0.13
CA PRO A 10 -31.54 2.24 1.09
C PRO A 10 -30.95 1.79 2.43
N ALA A 11 -31.52 2.29 3.53
CA ALA A 11 -31.18 1.80 4.85
C ALA A 11 -31.56 0.30 4.98
N GLY A 12 -30.62 -0.54 5.43
CA GLY A 12 -30.82 -1.98 5.58
C GLY A 12 -30.47 -2.80 4.33
N MET A 13 -29.72 -2.25 3.38
CA MET A 13 -29.12 -3.01 2.29
C MET A 13 -28.15 -4.05 2.85
N ALA A 14 -28.16 -5.26 2.28
CA ALA A 14 -27.18 -6.30 2.65
C ALA A 14 -25.74 -5.89 2.31
N ASP A 15 -24.78 -6.24 3.14
CA ASP A 15 -23.39 -5.80 3.06
C ASP A 15 -22.77 -5.99 1.67
N GLU A 16 -22.96 -7.15 1.05
CA GLU A 16 -22.44 -7.41 -0.31
C GLU A 16 -23.00 -6.45 -1.38
N LYS A 17 -24.30 -6.08 -1.25
CA LYS A 17 -24.92 -5.14 -2.19
C LYS A 17 -24.46 -3.70 -1.90
N LEU A 18 -24.28 -3.38 -0.62
CA LEU A 18 -23.76 -2.09 -0.20
C LEU A 18 -22.36 -1.84 -0.77
N ASP A 19 -21.48 -2.82 -0.68
CA ASP A 19 -20.13 -2.74 -1.24
C ASP A 19 -20.13 -2.48 -2.75
N ILE A 20 -21.03 -3.17 -3.48
CA ILE A 20 -21.19 -2.96 -4.93
C ILE A 20 -21.65 -1.53 -5.24
N GLU A 21 -22.63 -1.02 -4.50
CA GLU A 21 -23.13 0.34 -4.73
C GLU A 21 -22.09 1.41 -4.37
N LEU A 22 -21.37 1.23 -3.26
CA LEU A 22 -20.26 2.12 -2.89
C LEU A 22 -19.15 2.11 -3.94
N TYR A 23 -18.82 0.96 -4.50
CA TYR A 23 -17.85 0.84 -5.58
C TYR A 23 -18.31 1.59 -6.85
N LYS A 24 -19.58 1.48 -7.24
CA LYS A 24 -20.15 2.21 -8.39
C LYS A 24 -20.07 3.72 -8.18
N ILE A 25 -20.43 4.20 -6.99
CA ILE A 25 -20.36 5.63 -6.65
C ILE A 25 -18.89 6.10 -6.75
N LYS A 26 -17.95 5.34 -6.21
CA LYS A 26 -16.51 5.65 -6.32
C LYS A 26 -16.07 5.75 -7.77
N GLN A 27 -16.39 4.77 -8.61
CA GLN A 27 -16.02 4.78 -10.04
C GLN A 27 -16.61 5.98 -10.78
N LYS A 28 -17.86 6.34 -10.47
CA LYS A 28 -18.50 7.53 -11.05
C LYS A 28 -17.74 8.80 -10.68
N LEU A 29 -17.39 8.98 -9.41
CA LEU A 29 -16.59 10.13 -8.95
C LEU A 29 -15.21 10.19 -9.60
N GLU A 30 -14.53 9.07 -9.76
CA GLU A 30 -13.22 9.01 -10.44
C GLU A 30 -13.33 9.44 -11.92
N LEU A 31 -14.42 9.03 -12.61
CA LEU A 31 -14.67 9.46 -13.98
C LEU A 31 -14.97 10.96 -14.07
N GLU A 32 -15.81 11.47 -13.18
CA GLU A 32 -16.14 12.90 -13.10
C GLU A 32 -14.91 13.76 -12.85
N ILE A 33 -14.01 13.33 -11.96
CA ILE A 33 -12.74 14.01 -11.72
C ILE A 33 -11.87 14.00 -12.98
N ARG A 34 -11.75 12.86 -13.66
CA ARG A 34 -10.94 12.75 -14.88
C ARG A 34 -11.46 13.64 -16.00
N GLU A 35 -12.78 13.67 -16.21
CA GLU A 35 -13.41 14.49 -17.23
C GLU A 35 -13.43 15.98 -16.84
N GLY A 36 -13.71 16.28 -15.57
CA GLY A 36 -13.68 17.62 -15.02
C GLY A 36 -12.32 18.28 -15.16
N GLY A 37 -11.26 17.54 -14.82
CA GLY A 37 -9.87 18.01 -14.97
C GLY A 37 -9.53 18.37 -16.43
N LYS A 38 -9.93 17.53 -17.39
CA LYS A 38 -9.72 17.82 -18.83
C LYS A 38 -10.47 19.09 -19.26
N LYS A 39 -11.73 19.26 -18.83
CA LYS A 39 -12.54 20.45 -19.15
C LYS A 39 -11.94 21.72 -18.54
N ILE A 40 -11.49 21.67 -17.30
CA ILE A 40 -10.85 22.80 -16.62
C ILE A 40 -9.57 23.23 -17.34
N ILE A 41 -8.73 22.29 -17.76
CA ILE A 41 -7.51 22.57 -18.53
C ILE A 41 -7.86 23.22 -19.88
N GLN A 42 -8.89 22.72 -20.58
CA GLN A 42 -9.35 23.28 -21.84
C GLN A 42 -9.96 24.69 -21.66
N ASP A 43 -10.76 24.89 -20.61
CA ASP A 43 -11.36 26.20 -20.31
C ASP A 43 -10.26 27.22 -19.92
N MET A 44 -9.23 26.81 -19.19
CA MET A 44 -8.07 27.64 -18.81
C MET A 44 -7.36 28.29 -20.00
N SER A 45 -7.35 27.62 -21.15
CA SER A 45 -6.75 28.16 -22.39
C SER A 45 -7.67 29.12 -23.15
N ARG A 46 -8.95 29.20 -22.81
CA ARG A 46 -9.98 29.94 -23.57
C ARG A 46 -10.65 31.07 -22.80
N VAL A 47 -10.67 30.96 -21.47
CA VAL A 47 -11.41 31.88 -20.59
C VAL A 47 -10.44 32.48 -19.58
N ALA A 48 -10.66 33.76 -19.22
CA ALA A 48 -9.86 34.38 -18.17
C ALA A 48 -10.04 33.65 -16.83
N MET A 49 -8.96 33.40 -16.10
CA MET A 49 -9.01 32.74 -14.77
C MET A 49 -9.87 33.50 -13.75
N THR A 50 -10.16 34.78 -14.02
CA THR A 50 -10.99 35.65 -13.19
C THR A 50 -12.50 35.53 -13.52
N ASP A 51 -12.87 34.74 -14.54
CA ASP A 51 -14.29 34.53 -14.90
C ASP A 51 -15.01 33.79 -13.74
N PRO A 52 -16.10 34.33 -13.19
CA PRO A 52 -16.81 33.72 -12.08
C PRO A 52 -17.27 32.30 -12.35
N LYS A 53 -17.71 31.99 -13.58
CA LYS A 53 -18.17 30.65 -13.96
C LYS A 53 -17.00 29.65 -14.03
N TYR A 54 -15.82 30.10 -14.44
CA TYR A 54 -14.63 29.28 -14.41
C TYR A 54 -14.23 28.99 -12.96
N GLN A 55 -14.23 30.00 -12.10
CA GLN A 55 -13.90 29.84 -10.68
C GLN A 55 -14.85 28.87 -9.96
N GLU A 56 -16.15 28.97 -10.23
CA GLU A 56 -17.14 28.06 -9.66
C GLU A 56 -16.89 26.58 -10.09
N LYS A 57 -16.64 26.34 -11.37
CA LYS A 57 -16.29 25.01 -11.87
C LYS A 57 -14.98 24.47 -11.27
N PHE A 58 -13.98 25.35 -11.18
CA PHE A 58 -12.70 24.97 -10.60
C PHE A 58 -12.83 24.63 -9.11
N GLN A 59 -13.56 25.44 -8.35
CA GLN A 59 -13.83 25.19 -6.94
C GLN A 59 -14.55 23.86 -6.74
N HIS A 60 -15.61 23.62 -7.50
CA HIS A 60 -16.35 22.35 -7.46
C HIS A 60 -15.44 21.15 -7.78
N TYR A 61 -14.57 21.26 -8.77
CA TYR A 61 -13.61 20.22 -9.10
C TYR A 61 -12.65 19.94 -7.94
N VAL A 62 -12.09 20.99 -7.32
CA VAL A 62 -11.18 20.86 -6.17
C VAL A 62 -11.87 20.15 -5.00
N GLU A 63 -13.10 20.53 -4.68
CA GLU A 63 -13.90 19.90 -3.63
C GLU A 63 -14.13 18.40 -3.92
N THR A 64 -14.51 18.05 -5.14
CA THR A 64 -14.71 16.66 -5.54
C THR A 64 -13.42 15.83 -5.44
N VAL A 65 -12.28 16.40 -5.83
CA VAL A 65 -10.96 15.76 -5.68
C VAL A 65 -10.61 15.57 -4.21
N GLN A 66 -10.93 16.56 -3.37
CA GLN A 66 -10.66 16.51 -1.93
C GLN A 66 -11.49 15.41 -1.26
N ASP A 67 -12.76 15.29 -1.58
CA ASP A 67 -13.66 14.23 -1.06
C ASP A 67 -13.13 12.84 -1.41
N LEU A 68 -12.69 12.63 -2.65
CA LEU A 68 -12.11 11.36 -3.06
C LEU A 68 -10.82 11.04 -2.28
N ARG A 69 -9.92 12.02 -2.13
CA ARG A 69 -8.67 11.87 -1.36
C ARG A 69 -8.93 11.53 0.10
N GLN A 70 -9.93 12.14 0.73
CA GLN A 70 -10.31 11.82 2.10
C GLN A 70 -10.82 10.38 2.22
N SER A 71 -11.61 9.92 1.25
CA SER A 71 -12.08 8.53 1.20
C SER A 71 -10.93 7.54 1.04
N GLU A 72 -9.95 7.82 0.18
CA GLU A 72 -8.77 6.98 0.00
C GLU A 72 -7.91 6.94 1.28
N LEU A 73 -7.72 8.09 1.92
CA LEU A 73 -7.00 8.15 3.19
C LEU A 73 -7.71 7.34 4.29
N ALA A 74 -9.03 7.43 4.38
CA ALA A 74 -9.80 6.64 5.35
C ALA A 74 -9.62 5.14 5.12
N LYS A 75 -9.70 4.66 3.87
CA LYS A 75 -9.43 3.26 3.53
C LYS A 75 -8.02 2.83 3.92
N TYR A 76 -7.02 3.65 3.62
CA TYR A 76 -5.64 3.41 3.98
C TYR A 76 -5.47 3.26 5.50
N VAL A 77 -6.07 4.15 6.29
CA VAL A 77 -6.03 4.09 7.76
C VAL A 77 -6.72 2.83 8.29
N VAL A 78 -7.90 2.48 7.76
CA VAL A 78 -8.62 1.26 8.15
C VAL A 78 -7.80 0.02 7.82
N HIS A 79 -7.22 -0.06 6.62
CA HIS A 79 -6.36 -1.17 6.23
C HIS A 79 -5.18 -1.33 7.19
N ARG A 80 -4.44 -0.24 7.46
CA ARG A 80 -3.31 -0.27 8.40
C ARG A 80 -3.74 -0.71 9.80
N ARG A 81 -4.86 -0.22 10.28
CA ARG A 81 -5.41 -0.64 11.57
C ARG A 81 -5.71 -2.14 11.59
N THR A 82 -6.37 -2.65 10.57
CA THR A 82 -6.67 -4.08 10.43
C THR A 82 -5.39 -4.93 10.45
N MET A 83 -4.34 -4.53 9.72
CA MET A 83 -3.06 -5.25 9.72
C MET A 83 -2.39 -5.26 11.09
N LEU A 84 -2.43 -4.14 11.83
CA LEU A 84 -1.91 -4.08 13.19
C LEU A 84 -2.70 -4.97 14.15
N ASP A 85 -4.03 -5.00 14.04
CA ASP A 85 -4.88 -5.86 14.87
C ASP A 85 -4.65 -7.35 14.56
N LEU A 86 -4.41 -7.70 13.27
CA LEU A 86 -4.00 -9.06 12.86
C LEU A 86 -2.65 -9.43 13.46
N LEU A 87 -1.64 -8.56 13.34
CA LEU A 87 -0.32 -8.80 13.93
C LEU A 87 -0.42 -8.93 15.45
N GLN A 88 -1.14 -8.05 16.12
CA GLN A 88 -1.35 -8.13 17.56
C GLN A 88 -2.00 -9.47 17.96
N THR A 89 -2.96 -9.95 17.18
CA THR A 89 -3.61 -11.26 17.40
C THR A 89 -2.63 -12.40 17.17
N ALA A 90 -1.80 -12.33 16.13
CA ALA A 90 -0.78 -13.31 15.81
C ALA A 90 0.33 -13.37 16.89
N LEU A 91 0.60 -12.25 17.56
CA LEU A 91 1.59 -12.20 18.67
C LEU A 91 1.06 -12.68 20.01
N GLN A 92 -0.23 -13.02 20.13
CA GLN A 92 -0.81 -13.57 21.36
C GLN A 92 -0.58 -15.09 21.42
N LYS A 93 -0.44 -15.59 22.68
CA LYS A 93 -0.43 -17.04 22.88
C LYS A 93 -1.81 -17.64 22.63
N LYS A 94 -1.85 -18.65 21.78
CA LYS A 94 -3.03 -19.48 21.53
C LYS A 94 -2.76 -20.86 22.11
N ASP A 95 -3.59 -21.32 23.04
CA ASP A 95 -3.39 -22.59 23.75
C ASP A 95 -1.99 -22.72 24.43
N GLY A 96 -1.51 -21.61 25.00
CA GLY A 96 -0.21 -21.55 25.68
C GLY A 96 1.03 -21.48 24.77
N ARG A 97 0.84 -21.39 23.44
CA ARG A 97 1.92 -21.30 22.45
C ARG A 97 1.76 -20.06 21.56
N TYR A 98 2.88 -19.49 21.17
CA TYR A 98 2.89 -18.47 20.11
C TYR A 98 2.67 -19.12 18.73
N VAL A 99 2.09 -18.34 17.81
CA VAL A 99 1.96 -18.77 16.41
C VAL A 99 3.34 -18.99 15.78
N LEU A 100 3.37 -19.66 14.65
CA LEU A 100 4.60 -19.88 13.88
C LEU A 100 5.12 -18.55 13.30
N GLU A 101 6.42 -18.44 13.17
CA GLU A 101 7.11 -17.31 12.52
C GLU A 101 6.54 -17.02 11.13
N GLU A 102 6.21 -18.08 10.38
CA GLU A 102 5.62 -18.00 9.04
C GLU A 102 4.31 -17.20 9.01
N GLU A 103 3.47 -17.26 10.04
CA GLU A 103 2.23 -16.47 10.10
C GLU A 103 2.52 -14.97 10.20
N VAL A 104 3.49 -14.58 11.01
CA VAL A 104 3.94 -13.19 11.13
C VAL A 104 4.60 -12.74 9.82
N HIS A 105 5.43 -13.60 9.24
CA HIS A 105 6.08 -13.35 7.96
C HIS A 105 5.04 -13.00 6.87
N ARG A 106 4.00 -13.82 6.72
CA ARG A 106 2.93 -13.60 5.74
C ARG A 106 2.13 -12.31 5.96
N ILE A 107 2.03 -11.83 7.20
CA ILE A 107 1.43 -10.52 7.48
C ILE A 107 2.32 -9.41 6.93
N LEU A 108 3.64 -9.52 7.06
CA LEU A 108 4.58 -8.50 6.60
C LEU A 108 4.78 -8.55 5.08
N TYR A 109 5.02 -9.75 4.54
CA TYR A 109 5.29 -9.96 3.12
C TYR A 109 4.99 -11.41 2.71
N PRO A 110 4.51 -11.66 1.48
CA PRO A 110 4.31 -13.02 0.96
C PRO A 110 5.64 -13.80 0.89
N THR A 111 5.62 -15.07 1.32
CA THR A 111 6.80 -15.93 1.32
C THR A 111 7.10 -16.48 -0.07
N ARG A 112 8.39 -16.75 -0.35
CA ARG A 112 8.90 -17.34 -1.60
C ARG A 112 8.62 -16.49 -2.84
N THR A 113 8.66 -15.18 -2.67
CA THR A 113 8.39 -14.21 -3.74
C THR A 113 9.47 -13.13 -3.77
N THR A 114 9.47 -12.37 -4.85
CA THR A 114 10.24 -11.14 -5.02
C THR A 114 9.34 -9.93 -5.18
N SER A 115 9.90 -8.73 -5.05
CA SER A 115 9.17 -7.48 -5.30
C SER A 115 8.69 -7.32 -6.74
N ASP A 116 9.25 -8.08 -7.68
CA ASP A 116 8.82 -8.05 -9.07
C ASP A 116 7.50 -8.81 -9.29
N GLU A 117 7.13 -9.66 -8.32
CA GLU A 117 5.93 -10.51 -8.38
C GLU A 117 4.78 -9.96 -7.52
N ILE A 118 5.05 -9.02 -6.62
CA ILE A 118 4.10 -8.53 -5.62
C ILE A 118 3.77 -7.06 -5.87
N GLU A 119 2.48 -6.75 -6.01
CA GLU A 119 2.02 -5.37 -6.09
C GLU A 119 2.29 -4.63 -4.77
N PHE A 120 2.62 -3.34 -4.86
CA PHE A 120 2.94 -2.49 -3.71
C PHE A 120 1.88 -2.54 -2.59
N GLY A 121 0.61 -2.66 -2.95
CA GLY A 121 -0.51 -2.74 -1.99
C GLY A 121 -0.62 -4.06 -1.22
N HIS A 122 0.14 -5.10 -1.61
CA HIS A 122 0.09 -6.43 -1.00
C HIS A 122 1.23 -6.69 -0.01
N GLN A 123 1.93 -5.66 0.43
CA GLN A 123 2.99 -5.72 1.44
C GLN A 123 2.65 -4.84 2.65
N ASN A 124 3.18 -5.23 3.81
CA ASN A 124 3.00 -4.50 5.05
C ASN A 124 4.33 -4.21 5.77
N LEU A 125 5.41 -4.03 5.04
CA LEU A 125 6.75 -3.71 5.58
C LEU A 125 6.78 -2.41 6.37
N TRP A 126 5.83 -1.50 6.11
CA TRP A 126 5.62 -0.28 6.88
C TRP A 126 5.38 -0.55 8.39
N ILE A 127 4.97 -1.77 8.76
CA ILE A 127 4.82 -2.19 10.17
C ILE A 127 6.17 -2.17 10.89
N VAL A 128 7.23 -2.54 10.20
CA VAL A 128 8.61 -2.54 10.74
C VAL A 128 9.21 -1.14 10.61
N ASP A 129 9.24 -0.60 9.41
CA ASP A 129 9.66 0.77 9.10
C ASP A 129 9.00 1.22 7.79
N GLU A 130 8.41 2.42 7.79
CA GLU A 130 7.76 3.00 6.61
C GLU A 130 8.69 3.04 5.39
N ARG A 131 9.98 3.27 5.61
CA ARG A 131 10.99 3.34 4.54
C ARG A 131 11.19 2.02 3.82
N LEU A 132 10.98 0.88 4.48
CA LEU A 132 11.14 -0.45 3.88
C LEU A 132 10.08 -0.74 2.81
N SER A 133 8.97 -0.01 2.80
CA SER A 133 7.97 -0.10 1.74
C SER A 133 8.46 0.44 0.39
N TYR A 134 9.51 1.28 0.39
CA TYR A 134 10.08 1.93 -0.80
C TYR A 134 11.46 1.37 -1.10
N HIS A 135 11.52 0.12 -1.53
CA HIS A 135 12.76 -0.58 -1.84
C HIS A 135 12.96 -0.72 -3.35
N TYR A 136 14.21 -0.97 -3.75
CA TYR A 136 14.54 -1.26 -5.16
C TYR A 136 14.21 -2.71 -5.51
N HIS A 137 14.62 -3.65 -4.67
CA HIS A 137 14.36 -5.08 -4.85
C HIS A 137 14.25 -5.75 -3.48
N LEU A 138 13.36 -6.72 -3.38
CA LEU A 138 13.17 -7.54 -2.20
C LEU A 138 13.06 -9.00 -2.59
N ALA A 139 13.66 -9.86 -1.78
CA ALA A 139 13.49 -11.31 -1.83
C ALA A 139 13.02 -11.83 -0.47
N SER A 140 11.97 -12.62 -0.47
CA SER A 140 11.31 -13.18 0.71
C SER A 140 11.43 -14.70 0.72
N ASP A 141 12.04 -15.28 1.76
CA ASP A 141 12.23 -16.74 1.94
C ASP A 141 12.84 -17.41 0.68
N LEU A 142 13.84 -16.77 0.08
CA LEU A 142 14.55 -17.27 -1.10
C LEU A 142 16.02 -17.54 -0.77
N GLU A 143 16.55 -18.62 -1.34
CA GLU A 143 17.97 -18.97 -1.22
C GLU A 143 18.87 -17.85 -1.76
N LEU A 144 19.91 -17.48 -1.04
CA LEU A 144 20.83 -16.41 -1.45
C LEU A 144 21.40 -16.64 -2.85
N ARG A 145 21.70 -17.90 -3.23
CA ARG A 145 22.17 -18.24 -4.57
C ARG A 145 21.19 -17.93 -5.71
N LYS A 146 19.89 -17.80 -5.41
CA LYS A 146 18.85 -17.46 -6.39
C LYS A 146 18.62 -15.95 -6.53
N ASN A 147 19.26 -15.17 -5.68
CA ASN A 147 19.10 -13.72 -5.71
C ASN A 147 20.03 -13.10 -6.75
N ILE A 148 19.45 -12.45 -7.76
CA ILE A 148 20.19 -11.81 -8.86
C ILE A 148 21.07 -10.64 -8.41
N ASN A 149 20.82 -10.08 -7.23
CA ASN A 149 21.55 -8.94 -6.68
C ASN A 149 22.73 -9.36 -5.79
N ILE A 150 22.90 -10.66 -5.55
CA ILE A 150 23.99 -11.20 -4.74
C ILE A 150 24.71 -12.29 -5.54
N ASN A 151 26.03 -12.23 -5.54
CA ASN A 151 26.85 -13.33 -6.04
C ASN A 151 27.18 -14.27 -4.86
N SER A 152 26.31 -15.24 -4.60
CA SER A 152 26.44 -16.21 -3.51
C SER A 152 26.09 -17.61 -4.00
N GLU A 153 26.80 -18.61 -3.48
CA GLU A 153 26.46 -20.03 -3.66
C GLU A 153 25.70 -20.61 -2.46
N SER A 154 25.39 -19.78 -1.44
CA SER A 154 24.73 -20.23 -0.21
C SER A 154 23.26 -20.56 -0.44
N ASP A 155 22.82 -21.66 0.19
CA ASP A 155 21.42 -22.10 0.28
C ASP A 155 20.68 -21.43 1.46
N ASP A 156 21.35 -20.56 2.23
CA ASP A 156 20.72 -19.83 3.32
C ASP A 156 19.56 -19.00 2.82
N ARG A 157 18.51 -18.92 3.62
CA ARG A 157 17.26 -18.26 3.29
C ARG A 157 16.92 -17.24 4.37
N PRO A 158 17.28 -15.98 4.19
CA PRO A 158 16.77 -14.92 5.05
C PRO A 158 15.25 -14.83 4.92
N ASP A 159 14.55 -14.53 6.00
CA ASP A 159 13.10 -14.32 5.94
C ASP A 159 12.78 -13.22 4.95
N ILE A 160 13.40 -12.04 5.09
CA ILE A 160 13.25 -10.95 4.14
C ILE A 160 14.61 -10.27 3.90
N LEU A 161 14.97 -10.12 2.65
CA LEU A 161 16.20 -9.47 2.19
C LEU A 161 15.84 -8.30 1.27
N ILE A 162 16.20 -7.09 1.67
CA ILE A 162 15.83 -5.86 0.98
C ILE A 162 17.07 -5.16 0.46
N PHE A 163 17.03 -4.74 -0.79
CA PHE A 163 18.04 -3.93 -1.45
C PHE A 163 17.49 -2.55 -1.72
N ASP A 164 18.22 -1.53 -1.31
CA ASP A 164 17.91 -0.15 -1.63
C ASP A 164 18.97 0.41 -2.60
N ARG A 165 18.54 1.32 -3.49
CA ARG A 165 19.43 2.06 -4.37
C ARG A 165 19.51 3.52 -3.96
N PRO A 166 20.65 4.19 -4.22
CA PRO A 166 20.70 5.64 -4.09
C PRO A 166 19.59 6.27 -4.92
N SER A 167 18.88 7.24 -4.35
CA SER A 167 17.89 8.01 -5.08
C SER A 167 18.48 8.60 -6.36
N ALA A 168 17.67 8.76 -7.39
CA ALA A 168 18.00 9.05 -8.80
C ALA A 168 18.89 10.27 -9.12
N PHE A 169 19.50 10.89 -8.12
CA PHE A 169 20.35 12.10 -8.26
C PHE A 169 21.85 11.83 -8.08
N ILE A 170 22.27 10.58 -7.89
CA ILE A 170 23.68 10.22 -7.77
C ILE A 170 24.07 9.46 -9.02
N GLU A 171 24.81 10.11 -9.92
CA GLU A 171 25.51 9.47 -11.02
C GLU A 171 26.68 8.64 -10.47
N GLY A 172 26.55 7.33 -10.48
CA GLY A 172 27.62 6.41 -10.11
C GLY A 172 27.12 4.96 -10.05
N ASP A 173 27.95 4.02 -10.46
CA ASP A 173 27.70 2.57 -10.45
C ASP A 173 27.78 1.98 -9.04
N TYR A 174 27.13 2.58 -8.06
CA TYR A 174 26.99 1.95 -6.74
C TYR A 174 25.84 0.96 -6.81
N PRO A 175 26.07 -0.35 -6.63
CA PRO A 175 25.05 -1.37 -6.82
C PRO A 175 23.88 -1.20 -5.83
N HIS A 176 24.17 -0.88 -4.57
CA HIS A 176 23.15 -0.67 -3.54
C HIS A 176 23.63 0.33 -2.49
N GLN A 177 22.72 1.14 -1.94
CA GLN A 177 23.01 2.07 -0.85
C GLN A 177 22.93 1.37 0.51
N ALA A 178 21.99 0.44 0.66
CA ALA A 178 21.79 -0.35 1.85
C ALA A 178 21.27 -1.75 1.50
N VAL A 179 21.60 -2.69 2.36
CA VAL A 179 21.00 -4.03 2.38
C VAL A 179 20.42 -4.23 3.78
N VAL A 180 19.15 -4.59 3.85
CA VAL A 180 18.47 -4.87 5.11
C VAL A 180 18.08 -6.35 5.13
N ILE A 181 18.43 -7.04 6.21
CA ILE A 181 18.03 -8.42 6.48
C ILE A 181 17.06 -8.39 7.66
N ILE A 182 15.90 -8.98 7.49
CA ILE A 182 14.92 -9.17 8.55
C ILE A 182 14.82 -10.66 8.81
N GLU A 183 15.09 -11.03 10.05
CA GLU A 183 14.93 -12.39 10.57
C GLU A 183 13.83 -12.38 11.63
N LEU A 184 12.81 -13.18 11.44
CA LEU A 184 11.68 -13.31 12.36
C LEU A 184 11.96 -14.46 13.31
N LYS A 185 11.72 -14.24 14.60
CA LYS A 185 11.94 -15.25 15.61
C LYS A 185 10.71 -15.37 16.50
N ARG A 186 10.30 -16.62 16.75
CA ARG A 186 9.19 -16.88 17.67
C ARG A 186 9.59 -16.51 19.09
N PRO A 187 8.78 -15.74 19.82
CA PRO A 187 9.07 -15.41 21.22
C PRO A 187 9.22 -16.67 22.10
N GLU A 188 10.03 -16.57 23.13
CA GLU A 188 10.30 -17.65 24.13
C GLU A 188 10.93 -18.93 23.52
N ARG A 189 11.61 -18.81 22.39
CA ARG A 189 12.41 -19.87 21.82
C ARG A 189 13.86 -19.71 22.31
N ASP A 190 14.42 -20.75 22.95
CA ASP A 190 15.76 -20.70 23.58
C ASP A 190 16.87 -21.34 22.71
N ASP A 191 16.53 -21.80 21.51
CA ASP A 191 17.41 -22.57 20.62
C ASP A 191 17.99 -21.72 19.46
N TYR A 192 18.36 -20.50 19.78
CA TYR A 192 19.13 -19.65 18.86
C TYR A 192 20.63 -19.82 19.14
N ASP A 193 21.36 -20.41 18.22
CA ASP A 193 22.80 -20.42 18.16
C ASP A 193 23.34 -19.16 17.47
#